data_659f94d56cef22dce1c3987181819556
#
_entry.id   659f94d56cef22dce1c3987181819556
#
_cell.length_a   1.000
_cell.length_b   1.000
_cell.length_c   1.000
_cell.angle_alpha   90.00
_cell.angle_beta   90.00
_cell.angle_gamma   90.00
#
_symmetry.space_group_name_H-M   'P 1'
#
loop_
_entity.id
_entity.type
_entity.pdbx_description
1 polymer ?
#
loop_
_entity_poly.entity_id
_entity_poly.type
_entity_poly.pdbx_seq_one_letter_code
_entity_poly.pdbx_strand_id
1 'polypeptide(L)'
;MIKKFKPALAAAAVSFAMLSSAAMAAEEQFFPLIDYRVGPYGSNGQAFYGGFIDYLNYVNLKEKGVNGVQMTYEECETEYNNAKGVECYERLKSKAAKSAGPLHTMSTGISYALIDKSAQDKLPLAMMGYGRTDAVDGSVFPYAFPLVTTYQMQASAIIKFIKDKNAGNLAGKKIVYLYHDSAYGKEAIIAMEAEASLNKF
;
A
#
# COMPACT_ATOMS: atom_id res chain seq x y z
N MET A 1 -22.85 6.80 -78.46
CA MET A 1 -21.63 6.41 -77.75
C MET A 1 -21.77 6.59 -76.29
N ILE A 2 -22.09 5.51 -75.56
CA ILE A 2 -22.30 5.54 -74.11
C ILE A 2 -21.02 4.98 -73.47
N LYS A 3 -20.25 5.82 -72.78
CA LYS A 3 -19.06 5.40 -72.06
C LYS A 3 -19.46 4.67 -70.76
N LYS A 4 -19.06 3.40 -70.65
CA LYS A 4 -19.22 2.59 -69.45
C LYS A 4 -18.32 3.10 -68.33
N PHE A 5 -18.88 3.61 -67.25
CA PHE A 5 -18.16 3.89 -66.01
C PHE A 5 -17.80 2.58 -65.32
N LYS A 6 -16.57 2.39 -64.95
CA LYS A 6 -16.05 1.22 -64.23
C LYS A 6 -16.34 1.34 -62.73
N PRO A 7 -16.92 0.31 -62.08
CA PRO A 7 -17.19 0.35 -60.64
C PRO A 7 -16.00 -0.13 -59.78
N ALA A 8 -14.81 0.41 -60.00
CA ALA A 8 -13.64 -0.03 -59.30
C ALA A 8 -13.19 0.89 -58.11
N LEU A 9 -13.84 2.05 -57.98
CA LEU A 9 -13.48 2.99 -56.87
C LEU A 9 -14.35 2.91 -55.62
N ALA A 10 -15.49 2.20 -55.65
CA ALA A 10 -16.34 2.12 -54.49
C ALA A 10 -15.93 1.03 -53.48
N ALA A 11 -15.13 0.05 -53.86
CA ALA A 11 -14.67 -1.04 -52.98
C ALA A 11 -13.50 -0.66 -52.07
N ALA A 12 -12.72 0.35 -52.42
CA ALA A 12 -11.55 0.75 -51.61
C ALA A 12 -11.87 1.63 -50.40
N ALA A 13 -13.04 2.32 -50.41
CA ALA A 13 -13.43 3.20 -49.32
C ALA A 13 -14.08 2.45 -48.14
N VAL A 14 -14.64 1.27 -48.34
CA VAL A 14 -15.29 0.47 -47.30
C VAL A 14 -14.25 -0.35 -46.48
N SER A 15 -13.11 -0.71 -47.10
CA SER A 15 -12.06 -1.49 -46.41
C SER A 15 -11.22 -0.64 -45.44
N PHE A 16 -11.23 0.69 -45.57
CA PHE A 16 -10.47 1.57 -44.68
C PHE A 16 -11.23 1.92 -43.39
N ALA A 17 -12.56 1.75 -43.35
CA ALA A 17 -13.39 2.04 -42.19
C ALA A 17 -13.45 0.91 -41.19
N MET A 18 -12.94 -0.29 -41.50
CA MET A 18 -12.97 -1.45 -40.58
C MET A 18 -11.65 -1.66 -39.81
N LEU A 19 -10.64 -0.83 -39.99
CA LEU A 19 -9.34 -0.97 -39.34
C LEU A 19 -9.14 -0.09 -38.11
N SER A 20 -10.15 0.71 -37.72
CA SER A 20 -10.01 1.65 -36.61
C SER A 20 -10.71 1.23 -35.32
N SER A 21 -11.15 -0.01 -35.17
CA SER A 21 -11.49 -0.58 -33.88
C SER A 21 -10.33 -1.43 -33.36
N ALA A 22 -9.13 -0.86 -33.30
CA ALA A 22 -8.19 -1.30 -32.29
C ALA A 22 -8.92 -1.01 -30.97
N ALA A 23 -9.48 -2.05 -30.35
CA ALA A 23 -9.91 -1.98 -28.97
C ALA A 23 -8.70 -1.48 -28.19
N MET A 24 -8.70 -0.18 -27.86
CA MET A 24 -7.77 0.32 -26.85
C MET A 24 -8.09 -0.54 -25.64
N ALA A 25 -7.15 -1.44 -25.29
CA ALA A 25 -7.22 -2.12 -24.01
C ALA A 25 -7.41 -1.00 -22.99
N ALA A 26 -8.50 -1.07 -22.21
CA ALA A 26 -8.74 -0.07 -21.19
C ALA A 26 -7.49 -0.02 -20.33
N GLU A 27 -6.92 1.18 -20.15
CA GLU A 27 -5.79 1.33 -19.25
C GLU A 27 -6.21 0.88 -17.87
N GLU A 28 -5.37 0.10 -17.21
CA GLU A 28 -5.63 -0.46 -15.90
C GLU A 28 -4.57 0.01 -14.90
N GLN A 29 -5.04 0.41 -13.72
CA GLN A 29 -4.18 0.62 -12.56
C GLN A 29 -4.30 -0.60 -11.66
N PHE A 30 -3.25 -1.40 -11.57
CA PHE A 30 -3.22 -2.61 -10.76
C PHE A 30 -2.74 -2.33 -9.34
N PHE A 31 -3.47 -2.89 -8.36
CA PHE A 31 -3.14 -2.83 -6.93
C PHE A 31 -2.79 -4.23 -6.41
N PRO A 32 -1.52 -4.53 -6.12
CA PRO A 32 -1.14 -5.77 -5.46
C PRO A 32 -1.52 -5.69 -3.98
N LEU A 33 -2.43 -6.54 -3.52
CA LEU A 33 -2.87 -6.59 -2.13
C LEU A 33 -2.14 -7.73 -1.42
N ILE A 34 -1.06 -7.38 -0.73
CA ILE A 34 -0.29 -8.30 0.13
C ILE A 34 -0.98 -8.31 1.49
N ASP A 35 -2.01 -9.08 1.59
CA ASP A 35 -2.98 -9.03 2.67
C ASP A 35 -2.78 -10.12 3.74
N TYR A 36 -3.59 -10.08 4.78
CA TYR A 36 -3.75 -11.15 5.77
C TYR A 36 -5.20 -11.17 6.24
N ARG A 37 -5.94 -12.19 5.84
CA ARG A 37 -7.33 -12.38 6.22
C ARG A 37 -7.49 -13.42 7.33
N VAL A 38 -6.42 -14.15 7.61
CA VAL A 38 -6.33 -15.12 8.68
C VAL A 38 -5.09 -14.85 9.54
N GLY A 39 -4.88 -15.67 10.58
CA GLY A 39 -3.78 -15.48 11.52
C GLY A 39 -4.11 -14.51 12.66
N PRO A 40 -3.10 -14.06 13.43
CA PRO A 40 -3.31 -13.34 14.69
C PRO A 40 -4.03 -11.99 14.53
N TYR A 41 -3.97 -11.39 13.35
CA TYR A 41 -4.62 -10.12 13.04
C TYR A 41 -5.67 -10.23 11.93
N GLY A 42 -6.13 -11.44 11.63
CA GLY A 42 -7.05 -11.70 10.53
C GLY A 42 -8.31 -10.85 10.53
N SER A 43 -8.90 -10.58 11.71
CA SER A 43 -10.07 -9.70 11.83
C SER A 43 -9.83 -8.28 11.35
N ASN A 44 -8.63 -7.73 11.62
CA ASN A 44 -8.25 -6.40 11.14
C ASN A 44 -8.01 -6.42 9.62
N GLY A 45 -7.33 -7.45 9.14
CA GLY A 45 -7.07 -7.62 7.70
C GLY A 45 -8.36 -7.79 6.90
N GLN A 46 -9.31 -8.59 7.39
CA GLN A 46 -10.62 -8.76 6.74
C GLN A 46 -11.35 -7.42 6.57
N ALA A 47 -11.41 -6.61 7.64
CA ALA A 47 -12.09 -5.32 7.60
C ALA A 47 -11.37 -4.33 6.67
N PHE A 48 -10.04 -4.21 6.79
CA PHE A 48 -9.28 -3.24 6.02
C PHE A 48 -9.26 -3.57 4.52
N TYR A 49 -8.84 -4.78 4.14
CA TYR A 49 -8.75 -5.16 2.73
C TYR A 49 -10.12 -5.33 2.09
N GLY A 50 -11.15 -5.73 2.87
CA GLY A 50 -12.52 -5.71 2.41
C GLY A 50 -12.96 -4.31 2.00
N GLY A 51 -12.80 -3.32 2.88
CA GLY A 51 -13.13 -1.92 2.58
C GLY A 51 -12.28 -1.33 1.46
N PHE A 52 -11.01 -1.72 1.34
CA PHE A 52 -10.16 -1.30 0.23
C PHE A 52 -10.69 -1.79 -1.12
N ILE A 53 -11.03 -3.06 -1.22
CA ILE A 53 -11.60 -3.68 -2.42
C ILE A 53 -12.96 -3.07 -2.76
N ASP A 54 -13.82 -2.90 -1.76
CA ASP A 54 -15.14 -2.27 -1.95
C ASP A 54 -14.99 -0.86 -2.52
N TYR A 55 -13.99 -0.10 -2.06
CA TYR A 55 -13.72 1.24 -2.59
C TYR A 55 -13.21 1.21 -4.04
N LEU A 56 -12.29 0.31 -4.40
CA LEU A 56 -11.84 0.15 -5.79
C LEU A 56 -13.02 -0.21 -6.71
N ASN A 57 -13.87 -1.14 -6.27
CA ASN A 57 -15.08 -1.52 -7.01
C ASN A 57 -16.07 -0.35 -7.12
N TYR A 58 -16.24 0.44 -6.05
CA TYR A 58 -17.08 1.63 -6.07
C TYR A 58 -16.60 2.64 -7.12
N VAL A 59 -15.31 2.96 -7.14
CA VAL A 59 -14.71 3.87 -8.13
C VAL A 59 -14.93 3.36 -9.56
N ASN A 60 -14.74 2.06 -9.79
CA ASN A 60 -14.98 1.47 -11.12
C ASN A 60 -16.46 1.55 -11.53
N LEU A 61 -17.38 1.23 -10.63
CA LEU A 61 -18.81 1.16 -10.94
C LEU A 61 -19.46 2.54 -11.05
N LYS A 62 -19.12 3.47 -10.18
CA LYS A 62 -19.76 4.79 -10.09
C LYS A 62 -19.05 5.84 -10.93
N GLU A 63 -17.72 5.83 -10.94
CA GLU A 63 -16.91 6.86 -11.57
C GLU A 63 -16.25 6.39 -12.88
N LYS A 64 -16.46 5.11 -13.24
CA LYS A 64 -15.84 4.46 -14.41
C LYS A 64 -14.32 4.46 -14.38
N GLY A 65 -13.77 4.28 -13.17
CA GLY A 65 -12.35 4.40 -12.90
C GLY A 65 -11.91 5.83 -12.65
N VAL A 66 -10.61 6.06 -12.50
CA VAL A 66 -10.02 7.39 -12.35
C VAL A 66 -9.58 7.90 -13.72
N ASN A 67 -10.20 8.95 -14.23
CA ASN A 67 -9.96 9.46 -15.60
C ASN A 67 -10.13 8.37 -16.68
N GLY A 68 -11.04 7.41 -16.49
CA GLY A 68 -11.27 6.29 -17.41
C GLY A 68 -10.36 5.08 -17.20
N VAL A 69 -9.35 5.18 -16.31
CA VAL A 69 -8.47 4.07 -15.95
C VAL A 69 -9.14 3.19 -14.91
N GLN A 70 -9.31 1.90 -15.21
CA GLN A 70 -9.95 0.94 -14.31
C GLN A 70 -8.99 0.50 -13.20
N MET A 71 -9.51 0.36 -11.98
CA MET A 71 -8.77 -0.15 -10.84
C MET A 71 -8.89 -1.68 -10.81
N THR A 72 -7.77 -2.38 -10.92
CA THR A 72 -7.72 -3.84 -10.80
C THR A 72 -6.87 -4.25 -9.60
N TYR A 73 -7.09 -5.44 -9.07
CA TYR A 73 -6.35 -5.92 -7.91
C TYR A 73 -6.21 -7.44 -7.93
N GLU A 74 -5.25 -7.93 -7.17
CA GLU A 74 -5.12 -9.34 -6.82
C GLU A 74 -4.68 -9.46 -5.38
N GLU A 75 -5.40 -10.28 -4.61
CA GLU A 75 -5.07 -10.59 -3.22
C GLU A 75 -4.04 -11.70 -3.12
N CYS A 76 -3.14 -11.58 -2.17
CA CYS A 76 -2.20 -12.62 -1.80
C CYS A 76 -2.11 -12.73 -0.28
N GLU A 77 -2.71 -13.80 0.26
CA GLU A 77 -2.79 -14.09 1.69
C GLU A 77 -1.43 -14.42 2.29
N THR A 78 -1.05 -13.71 3.33
CA THR A 78 0.24 -13.87 4.02
C THR A 78 0.14 -14.51 5.40
N GLU A 79 -1.06 -14.62 5.98
CA GLU A 79 -1.25 -15.03 7.37
C GLU A 79 -0.43 -14.20 8.37
N TYR A 80 -0.12 -12.95 8.03
CA TYR A 80 0.80 -12.07 8.76
C TYR A 80 2.25 -12.62 8.86
N ASN A 81 2.66 -13.47 7.93
CA ASN A 81 3.99 -14.08 7.87
C ASN A 81 4.91 -13.34 6.89
N ASN A 82 6.10 -12.95 7.34
CA ASN A 82 7.03 -12.16 6.55
C ASN A 82 7.53 -12.89 5.30
N ALA A 83 7.80 -14.21 5.39
CA ALA A 83 8.27 -15.00 4.25
C ALA A 83 7.19 -15.11 3.17
N LYS A 84 5.93 -15.37 3.57
CA LYS A 84 4.79 -15.34 2.65
C LYS A 84 4.58 -13.95 2.05
N GLY A 85 4.79 -12.88 2.83
CA GLY A 85 4.73 -11.51 2.33
C GLY A 85 5.73 -11.23 1.22
N VAL A 86 6.97 -11.71 1.36
CA VAL A 86 8.00 -11.61 0.32
C VAL A 86 7.61 -12.47 -0.91
N GLU A 87 7.10 -13.68 -0.72
CA GLU A 87 6.60 -14.53 -1.80
C GLU A 87 5.47 -13.85 -2.58
N CYS A 88 4.48 -13.30 -1.89
CA CYS A 88 3.39 -12.53 -2.49
C CYS A 88 3.91 -11.34 -3.31
N TYR A 89 4.90 -10.62 -2.77
CA TYR A 89 5.55 -9.53 -3.49
C TYR A 89 6.19 -10.01 -4.79
N GLU A 90 7.03 -11.05 -4.74
CA GLU A 90 7.70 -11.57 -5.92
C GLU A 90 6.70 -12.06 -7.00
N ARG A 91 5.58 -12.61 -6.58
CA ARG A 91 4.51 -13.05 -7.49
C ARG A 91 3.79 -11.88 -8.17
N LEU A 92 3.53 -10.81 -7.45
CA LEU A 92 2.68 -9.70 -7.92
C LEU A 92 3.46 -8.53 -8.52
N LYS A 93 4.75 -8.37 -8.20
CA LYS A 93 5.54 -7.20 -8.59
C LYS A 93 5.58 -6.95 -10.11
N SER A 94 5.60 -8.00 -10.94
CA SER A 94 5.63 -7.85 -12.39
C SER A 94 4.35 -7.26 -12.97
N LYS A 95 3.21 -7.50 -12.32
CA LYS A 95 1.92 -6.88 -12.67
C LYS A 95 1.88 -5.43 -12.19
N ALA A 96 2.33 -5.19 -10.96
CA ALA A 96 2.41 -3.85 -10.39
C ALA A 96 3.35 -2.92 -11.17
N ALA A 97 4.51 -3.43 -11.63
CA ALA A 97 5.47 -2.67 -12.41
C ALA A 97 4.91 -2.12 -13.73
N LYS A 98 3.96 -2.83 -14.34
CA LYS A 98 3.32 -2.38 -15.59
C LYS A 98 2.43 -1.17 -15.41
N SER A 99 1.87 -0.99 -14.21
CA SER A 99 0.92 0.08 -13.89
C SER A 99 1.45 1.05 -12.84
N ALA A 100 2.68 0.85 -12.35
CA ALA A 100 3.26 1.61 -11.23
C ALA A 100 2.35 1.64 -9.97
N GLY A 101 1.55 0.59 -9.77
CA GLY A 101 0.63 0.48 -8.64
C GLY A 101 1.36 0.42 -7.31
N PRO A 102 0.91 1.17 -6.29
CA PRO A 102 1.53 1.14 -4.99
C PRO A 102 1.32 -0.23 -4.32
N LEU A 103 2.40 -0.73 -3.72
CA LEU A 103 2.33 -1.86 -2.80
C LEU A 103 1.68 -1.39 -1.51
N HIS A 104 0.78 -2.17 -0.98
CA HIS A 104 0.15 -1.87 0.30
C HIS A 104 0.24 -3.07 1.23
N THR A 105 0.91 -2.90 2.36
CA THR A 105 0.98 -3.89 3.43
C THR A 105 0.50 -3.28 4.74
N MET A 106 -0.29 -3.99 5.50
CA MET A 106 -0.66 -3.60 6.87
C MET A 106 0.24 -4.26 7.92
N SER A 107 1.37 -4.82 7.51
CA SER A 107 2.30 -5.52 8.37
C SER A 107 3.63 -4.80 8.46
N THR A 108 4.03 -4.41 9.66
CA THR A 108 5.35 -3.82 9.94
C THR A 108 6.47 -4.72 9.48
N GLY A 109 6.40 -6.02 9.80
CA GLY A 109 7.45 -6.98 9.43
C GLY A 109 7.55 -7.21 7.93
N ILE A 110 6.43 -7.28 7.22
CA ILE A 110 6.42 -7.39 5.76
C ILE A 110 6.94 -6.09 5.14
N SER A 111 6.51 -4.92 5.64
CA SER A 111 7.02 -3.63 5.18
C SER A 111 8.53 -3.55 5.33
N TYR A 112 9.12 -3.98 6.46
CA TYR A 112 10.57 -4.03 6.64
C TYR A 112 11.26 -4.88 5.57
N ALA A 113 10.71 -6.05 5.28
CA ALA A 113 11.28 -6.96 4.29
C ALA A 113 11.19 -6.43 2.85
N LEU A 114 10.29 -5.49 2.58
CA LEU A 114 10.01 -4.98 1.24
C LEU A 114 10.63 -3.61 0.93
N ILE A 115 11.13 -2.86 1.91
CA ILE A 115 11.69 -1.51 1.69
C ILE A 115 12.76 -1.52 0.60
N ASP A 116 13.79 -2.36 0.74
CA ASP A 116 14.88 -2.42 -0.23
C ASP A 116 14.44 -3.00 -1.58
N LYS A 117 13.56 -3.99 -1.55
CA LYS A 117 13.01 -4.63 -2.76
C LYS A 117 12.15 -3.65 -3.57
N SER A 118 11.29 -2.90 -2.90
CA SER A 118 10.44 -1.89 -3.54
C SER A 118 11.28 -0.78 -4.19
N ALA A 119 12.38 -0.38 -3.56
CA ALA A 119 13.32 0.58 -4.11
C ALA A 119 14.06 0.04 -5.35
N GLN A 120 14.52 -1.20 -5.31
CA GLN A 120 15.17 -1.87 -6.45
C GLN A 120 14.24 -2.02 -7.65
N ASP A 121 13.01 -2.41 -7.41
CA ASP A 121 11.98 -2.62 -8.44
C ASP A 121 11.22 -1.33 -8.81
N LYS A 122 11.52 -0.21 -8.14
CA LYS A 122 10.87 1.12 -8.31
C LYS A 122 9.35 1.07 -8.11
N LEU A 123 8.90 0.27 -7.15
CA LEU A 123 7.49 0.15 -6.78
C LEU A 123 7.24 0.93 -5.49
N PRO A 124 6.32 1.89 -5.48
CA PRO A 124 5.99 2.64 -4.27
C PRO A 124 5.43 1.71 -3.17
N LEU A 125 5.99 1.80 -1.96
CA LEU A 125 5.50 1.08 -0.78
C LEU A 125 4.75 2.06 0.14
N ALA A 126 3.43 1.96 0.14
CA ALA A 126 2.57 2.75 1.01
C ALA A 126 2.48 2.08 2.39
N MET A 127 2.95 2.79 3.41
CA MET A 127 2.96 2.31 4.80
C MET A 127 2.03 3.18 5.64
N MET A 128 1.03 2.57 6.27
CA MET A 128 0.02 3.26 7.10
C MET A 128 0.52 3.56 8.51
N GLY A 129 1.73 4.14 8.64
CA GLY A 129 2.44 4.30 9.91
C GLY A 129 3.15 3.03 10.37
N TYR A 130 3.06 1.96 9.60
CA TYR A 130 3.73 0.69 9.84
C TYR A 130 5.08 0.67 9.14
N GLY A 131 6.02 -0.10 9.69
CA GLY A 131 7.35 -0.20 9.16
C GLY A 131 8.32 0.71 9.91
N ARG A 132 9.52 0.85 9.38
CA ARG A 132 10.59 1.59 10.07
C ARG A 132 10.28 3.08 10.15
N THR A 133 10.41 3.64 11.34
CA THR A 133 10.26 5.10 11.54
C THR A 133 11.28 5.89 10.73
N ASP A 134 12.51 5.39 10.61
CA ASP A 134 13.56 6.01 9.80
C ASP A 134 13.22 6.06 8.29
N ALA A 135 12.27 5.26 7.82
CA ALA A 135 11.76 5.34 6.44
C ALA A 135 11.05 6.67 6.10
N VAL A 136 10.87 7.58 7.06
CA VAL A 136 10.42 8.96 6.79
C VAL A 136 11.49 9.79 6.05
N ASP A 137 12.75 9.37 6.08
CA ASP A 137 13.81 10.01 5.31
C ASP A 137 13.79 9.52 3.85
N GLY A 138 13.07 10.25 3.01
CA GLY A 138 12.96 9.96 1.59
C GLY A 138 14.28 10.06 0.80
N SER A 139 15.33 10.68 1.37
CA SER A 139 16.66 10.70 0.75
C SER A 139 17.34 9.34 0.84
N VAL A 140 17.01 8.55 1.86
CA VAL A 140 17.52 7.20 2.08
C VAL A 140 16.56 6.14 1.54
N PHE A 141 15.25 6.37 1.70
CA PHE A 141 14.18 5.42 1.37
C PHE A 141 13.20 6.00 0.33
N PRO A 142 13.63 6.26 -0.91
CA PRO A 142 12.88 7.04 -1.89
C PRO A 142 11.57 6.38 -2.37
N TYR A 143 11.38 5.08 -2.11
CA TYR A 143 10.17 4.34 -2.47
C TYR A 143 9.33 3.90 -1.26
N ALA A 144 9.69 4.31 -0.05
CA ALA A 144 8.91 4.08 1.16
C ALA A 144 8.11 5.35 1.50
N PHE A 145 6.78 5.21 1.62
CA PHE A 145 5.86 6.31 1.87
C PHE A 145 5.08 6.08 3.17
N PRO A 146 5.62 6.50 4.33
CA PRO A 146 4.85 6.52 5.57
C PRO A 146 3.73 7.56 5.46
N LEU A 147 2.47 7.10 5.48
CA LEU A 147 1.30 7.94 5.20
C LEU A 147 0.71 8.60 6.45
N VAL A 148 0.99 8.05 7.62
CA VAL A 148 0.48 8.56 8.91
C VAL A 148 1.58 8.56 9.95
N THR A 149 1.26 8.98 11.19
CA THR A 149 2.21 9.04 12.29
C THR A 149 2.87 7.69 12.61
N THR A 150 4.15 7.71 12.90
CA THR A 150 4.91 6.49 13.22
C THR A 150 4.63 6.00 14.65
N TYR A 151 4.95 4.74 14.97
CA TYR A 151 4.78 4.20 16.31
C TYR A 151 5.64 4.89 17.35
N GLN A 152 6.84 5.36 16.99
CA GLN A 152 7.69 6.13 17.90
C GLN A 152 7.03 7.48 18.24
N MET A 153 6.49 8.19 17.25
CA MET A 153 5.74 9.43 17.49
C MET A 153 4.49 9.18 18.35
N GLN A 154 3.78 8.08 18.11
CA GLN A 154 2.63 7.70 18.92
C GLN A 154 3.03 7.41 20.38
N ALA A 155 4.14 6.70 20.60
CA ALA A 155 4.66 6.43 21.93
C ALA A 155 4.98 7.73 22.68
N SER A 156 5.71 8.65 22.07
CA SER A 156 5.99 9.96 22.68
C SER A 156 4.72 10.76 22.96
N ALA A 157 3.74 10.73 22.07
CA ALA A 157 2.44 11.39 22.30
C ALA A 157 1.68 10.80 23.48
N ILE A 158 1.72 9.46 23.63
CA ILE A 158 1.11 8.77 24.78
C ILE A 158 1.79 9.18 26.07
N ILE A 159 3.11 9.20 26.13
CA ILE A 159 3.86 9.62 27.32
C ILE A 159 3.56 11.09 27.64
N LYS A 160 3.52 11.96 26.65
CA LYS A 160 3.10 13.36 26.83
C LYS A 160 1.69 13.44 27.44
N PHE A 161 0.73 12.70 26.90
CA PHE A 161 -0.62 12.67 27.44
C PHE A 161 -0.67 12.22 28.92
N ILE A 162 0.05 11.14 29.26
CA ILE A 162 0.15 10.66 30.64
C ILE A 162 0.79 11.72 31.53
N LYS A 163 1.83 12.39 31.07
CA LYS A 163 2.51 13.48 31.79
C LYS A 163 1.56 14.65 32.07
N ASP A 164 0.80 15.09 31.09
CA ASP A 164 -0.19 16.16 31.25
C ASP A 164 -1.27 15.80 32.28
N LYS A 165 -1.69 14.53 32.30
CA LYS A 165 -2.64 14.00 33.32
C LYS A 165 -2.04 13.86 34.72
N ASN A 166 -0.72 13.92 34.86
CA ASN A 166 -0.01 13.83 36.13
C ASN A 166 0.68 15.16 36.53
N ALA A 167 0.02 16.28 36.30
CA ALA A 167 0.50 17.61 36.62
C ALA A 167 1.90 17.94 36.06
N GLY A 168 2.22 17.38 34.89
CA GLY A 168 3.49 17.61 34.20
C GLY A 168 4.68 16.81 34.74
N ASN A 169 4.47 15.88 35.67
CA ASN A 169 5.56 15.13 36.32
C ASN A 169 5.33 13.62 36.29
N LEU A 170 6.32 12.87 35.79
CA LEU A 170 6.33 11.41 35.77
C LEU A 170 7.43 10.79 36.65
N ALA A 171 8.26 11.61 37.30
CA ALA A 171 9.37 11.10 38.11
C ALA A 171 8.91 10.07 39.17
N GLY A 172 9.57 8.90 39.15
CA GLY A 172 9.24 7.78 40.05
C GLY A 172 7.94 7.02 39.76
N LYS A 173 7.23 7.36 38.70
CA LYS A 173 6.08 6.59 38.22
C LYS A 173 6.57 5.28 37.58
N LYS A 174 5.71 4.26 37.61
CA LYS A 174 5.94 3.00 36.90
C LYS A 174 4.97 2.94 35.72
N ILE A 175 5.51 2.84 34.52
CA ILE A 175 4.74 2.70 33.28
C ILE A 175 5.08 1.33 32.69
N VAL A 176 4.04 0.55 32.37
CA VAL A 176 4.18 -0.76 31.72
C VAL A 176 3.81 -0.62 30.25
N TYR A 177 4.72 -1.00 29.39
CA TYR A 177 4.47 -1.11 27.96
C TYR A 177 4.20 -2.57 27.61
N LEU A 178 2.92 -2.90 27.35
CA LEU A 178 2.50 -4.21 26.90
C LEU A 178 2.49 -4.25 25.37
N TYR A 179 3.21 -5.18 24.78
CA TYR A 179 3.34 -5.28 23.34
C TYR A 179 3.29 -6.74 22.84
N HIS A 180 2.93 -6.90 21.58
CA HIS A 180 3.01 -8.18 20.88
C HIS A 180 4.47 -8.46 20.48
N ASP A 181 4.93 -9.70 20.63
CA ASP A 181 6.30 -10.11 20.25
C ASP A 181 6.46 -10.22 18.73
N SER A 182 6.51 -9.08 18.07
CA SER A 182 6.68 -8.93 16.63
C SER A 182 7.38 -7.61 16.31
N ALA A 183 7.79 -7.39 15.04
CA ALA A 183 8.31 -6.11 14.58
C ALA A 183 7.35 -4.96 14.90
N TYR A 184 6.04 -5.16 14.71
CA TYR A 184 5.00 -4.20 15.05
C TYR A 184 5.05 -3.79 16.54
N GLY A 185 4.97 -4.76 17.45
CA GLY A 185 4.91 -4.46 18.88
C GLY A 185 6.21 -3.89 19.44
N LYS A 186 7.35 -4.21 18.81
CA LYS A 186 8.69 -3.75 19.25
C LYS A 186 9.08 -2.37 18.73
N GLU A 187 8.41 -1.86 17.72
CA GLU A 187 8.78 -0.61 17.04
C GLU A 187 8.89 0.58 18.01
N ALA A 188 7.99 0.67 18.99
CA ALA A 188 7.94 1.79 19.92
C ALA A 188 8.90 1.67 21.12
N ILE A 189 9.57 0.51 21.34
CA ILE A 189 10.39 0.28 22.55
C ILE A 189 11.47 1.36 22.70
N ILE A 190 12.20 1.67 21.63
CA ILE A 190 13.29 2.66 21.67
C ILE A 190 12.77 4.05 22.10
N ALA A 191 11.57 4.44 21.64
CA ALA A 191 10.96 5.70 22.04
C ALA A 191 10.51 5.67 23.51
N MET A 192 9.93 4.55 23.95
CA MET A 192 9.51 4.38 25.34
C MET A 192 10.69 4.43 26.32
N GLU A 193 11.81 3.81 25.99
CA GLU A 193 13.06 3.86 26.78
C GLU A 193 13.65 5.27 26.84
N ALA A 194 13.66 5.99 25.70
CA ALA A 194 14.10 7.38 25.65
C ALA A 194 13.20 8.28 26.53
N GLU A 195 11.89 8.14 26.43
CA GLU A 195 10.93 8.89 27.24
C GLU A 195 11.04 8.56 28.74
N ALA A 196 11.30 7.29 29.08
CA ALA A 196 11.55 6.88 30.46
C ALA A 196 12.79 7.58 31.04
N SER A 197 13.87 7.62 30.28
CA SER A 197 15.11 8.30 30.66
C SER A 197 14.89 9.81 30.84
N LEU A 198 14.22 10.47 29.88
CA LEU A 198 13.98 11.91 29.89
C LEU A 198 13.04 12.35 31.04
N ASN A 199 12.02 11.56 31.33
CA ASN A 199 10.98 11.89 32.33
C ASN A 199 11.21 11.22 33.69
N LYS A 200 12.25 10.39 33.83
CA LYS A 200 12.65 9.70 35.07
C LYS A 200 11.55 8.82 35.68
N PHE A 201 10.79 8.12 34.84
CA PHE A 201 9.81 7.12 35.29
C PHE A 201 10.30 5.69 35.09
#